data_5ce67640bbe0514ad37b64ee2e1946c0
#
_entry.id   5ce67640bbe0514ad37b64ee2e1946c0
#
_cell.length_a   1.000
_cell.length_b   1.000
_cell.length_c   1.000
_cell.angle_alpha   90.00
_cell.angle_beta   90.00
_cell.angle_gamma   90.00
#
_symmetry.space_group_name_H-M   'P 1'
#
loop_
_entity.id
_entity.type
_entity.pdbx_description
1 polymer ?
#
loop_
_entity_poly.entity_id
_entity_poly.type
_entity_poly.pdbx_seq_one_letter_code
_entity_poly.pdbx_strand_id
1 'polypeptide(L)'
;MNTENPKETLEETSSASQDAHAAKVSGLFSRIVKWYDPLNRLLSMGLDQGWRKCLADAVLPEASEGKRVLDLAAGTLDVTLAVRKRYPDVQVLSMDFCPPMLVYGQKKLSAADRDFVLSVGADARALPLPDACVDGVTMAFGIRNISPRSASFKEMARVLKPKGRACILEFGTGKNRIWLGLYNFYLKRVLPLIGRLSGDADAYKYLARTIIEFPAADALSDEMRAAGFGRIYHIPLCSGIVCLHVAEKA
;
A
#
# COMPACT_ATOMS: atom_id res chain seq x y z
N MET A 1 4.08 -44.90 13.82
CA MET A 1 4.55 -43.73 14.54
C MET A 1 4.83 -42.66 13.50
N ASN A 2 3.88 -41.71 13.31
CA ASN A 2 4.07 -40.58 12.41
C ASN A 2 4.95 -39.55 13.14
N THR A 3 6.19 -39.45 12.72
CA THR A 3 7.07 -38.37 13.19
C THR A 3 6.74 -37.13 12.36
N GLU A 4 5.84 -36.27 12.88
CA GLU A 4 5.63 -34.93 12.32
C GLU A 4 6.96 -34.18 12.32
N ASN A 5 7.30 -33.62 11.15
CA ASN A 5 8.54 -32.90 10.95
C ASN A 5 8.45 -31.54 11.68
N PRO A 6 9.32 -31.25 12.68
CA PRO A 6 9.21 -29.99 13.45
C PRO A 6 9.31 -28.71 12.60
N LYS A 7 9.90 -28.78 11.40
CA LYS A 7 9.96 -27.64 10.46
C LYS A 7 8.62 -27.37 9.78
N GLU A 8 7.87 -28.41 9.39
CA GLU A 8 6.54 -28.27 8.79
C GLU A 8 5.55 -27.66 9.81
N THR A 9 5.60 -28.10 11.05
CA THR A 9 4.74 -27.55 12.13
C THR A 9 5.04 -26.08 12.44
N LEU A 10 6.31 -25.63 12.34
CA LEU A 10 6.69 -24.23 12.54
C LEU A 10 6.27 -23.34 11.36
N GLU A 11 6.35 -23.84 10.13
CA GLU A 11 5.90 -23.14 8.93
C GLU A 11 4.38 -22.99 8.88
N GLU A 12 3.63 -24.05 9.21
CA GLU A 12 2.17 -24.03 9.31
C GLU A 12 1.67 -23.08 10.42
N THR A 13 2.31 -23.08 11.59
CA THR A 13 1.95 -22.14 12.68
C THR A 13 2.26 -20.69 12.30
N SER A 14 3.33 -20.45 11.55
CA SER A 14 3.67 -19.13 11.04
C SER A 14 2.67 -18.66 9.99
N SER A 15 2.27 -19.52 9.05
CA SER A 15 1.26 -19.21 8.02
C SER A 15 -0.09 -18.90 8.63
N ALA A 16 -0.59 -19.73 9.52
CA ALA A 16 -1.88 -19.53 10.22
C ALA A 16 -1.90 -18.20 10.99
N SER A 17 -0.78 -17.82 11.63
CA SER A 17 -0.65 -16.54 12.33
C SER A 17 -0.70 -15.34 11.38
N GLN A 18 -0.09 -15.45 10.19
CA GLN A 18 -0.09 -14.41 9.16
C GLN A 18 -1.48 -14.23 8.55
N ASP A 19 -2.21 -15.30 8.32
CA ASP A 19 -3.56 -15.26 7.77
C ASP A 19 -4.55 -14.69 8.81
N ALA A 20 -4.40 -15.02 10.07
CA ALA A 20 -5.17 -14.42 11.16
C ALA A 20 -4.90 -12.90 11.26
N HIS A 21 -3.65 -12.46 11.07
CA HIS A 21 -3.31 -11.05 11.01
C HIS A 21 -4.00 -10.35 9.82
N ALA A 22 -3.90 -10.93 8.62
CA ALA A 22 -4.53 -10.39 7.42
C ALA A 22 -6.06 -10.29 7.56
N ALA A 23 -6.72 -11.32 8.10
CA ALA A 23 -8.15 -11.31 8.37
C ALA A 23 -8.56 -10.22 9.38
N LYS A 24 -7.78 -10.03 10.44
CA LYS A 24 -7.99 -8.96 11.44
C LYS A 24 -7.90 -7.58 10.79
N VAL A 25 -6.89 -7.35 9.95
CA VAL A 25 -6.68 -6.09 9.22
C VAL A 25 -7.86 -5.82 8.28
N SER A 26 -8.26 -6.81 7.47
CA SER A 26 -9.41 -6.70 6.57
C SER A 26 -10.70 -6.39 7.33
N GLY A 27 -10.95 -7.06 8.45
CA GLY A 27 -12.12 -6.78 9.30
C GLY A 27 -12.14 -5.35 9.85
N LEU A 28 -10.97 -4.80 10.20
CA LEU A 28 -10.85 -3.43 10.66
C LEU A 28 -11.19 -2.43 9.54
N PHE A 29 -10.60 -2.58 8.35
CA PHE A 29 -10.88 -1.71 7.22
C PHE A 29 -12.32 -1.80 6.72
N SER A 30 -12.94 -2.98 6.76
CA SER A 30 -14.34 -3.18 6.41
C SER A 30 -15.29 -2.34 7.27
N ARG A 31 -15.00 -2.18 8.57
CA ARG A 31 -15.84 -1.39 9.49
C ARG A 31 -15.77 0.11 9.22
N ILE A 32 -14.59 0.61 8.81
CA ILE A 32 -14.36 2.06 8.63
C ILE A 32 -14.49 2.53 7.17
N VAL A 33 -14.88 1.67 6.23
CA VAL A 33 -14.83 1.95 4.79
C VAL A 33 -15.48 3.28 4.40
N LYS A 34 -16.63 3.63 4.98
CA LYS A 34 -17.36 4.88 4.67
C LYS A 34 -16.65 6.13 5.18
N TRP A 35 -15.88 6.00 6.25
CA TRP A 35 -15.15 7.09 6.90
C TRP A 35 -13.69 7.17 6.46
N TYR A 36 -13.21 6.14 5.74
CA TYR A 36 -11.79 6.00 5.39
C TYR A 36 -11.26 7.21 4.62
N ASP A 37 -11.92 7.58 3.50
CA ASP A 37 -11.46 8.70 2.68
C ASP A 37 -11.61 10.06 3.40
N PRO A 38 -12.77 10.41 4.01
CA PRO A 38 -12.90 11.65 4.78
C PRO A 38 -11.85 11.79 5.88
N LEU A 39 -11.56 10.69 6.58
CA LEU A 39 -10.60 10.69 7.66
C LEU A 39 -9.17 10.83 7.15
N ASN A 40 -8.77 10.10 6.11
CA ASN A 40 -7.45 10.28 5.50
C ASN A 40 -7.26 11.72 5.01
N ARG A 41 -8.28 12.32 4.41
CA ARG A 41 -8.27 13.71 3.98
C ARG A 41 -8.09 14.68 5.15
N LEU A 42 -8.83 14.48 6.23
CA LEU A 42 -8.72 15.29 7.45
C LEU A 42 -7.34 15.10 8.09
N LEU A 43 -6.90 13.85 8.25
CA LEU A 43 -5.65 13.49 8.93
C LEU A 43 -4.41 13.99 8.17
N SER A 44 -4.47 14.03 6.86
CA SER A 44 -3.41 14.56 5.99
C SER A 44 -3.54 16.05 5.73
N MET A 45 -4.58 16.73 6.23
CA MET A 45 -4.95 18.10 5.86
C MET A 45 -5.07 18.27 4.33
N GLY A 46 -5.52 17.24 3.63
CA GLY A 46 -5.66 17.20 2.17
C GLY A 46 -4.37 16.95 1.38
N LEU A 47 -3.22 16.85 2.04
CA LEU A 47 -1.92 16.63 1.39
C LEU A 47 -1.80 15.25 0.71
N ASP A 48 -2.60 14.29 1.14
CA ASP A 48 -2.64 12.93 0.60
C ASP A 48 -2.93 12.90 -0.91
N GLN A 49 -3.67 13.85 -1.45
CA GLN A 49 -3.90 13.96 -2.89
C GLN A 49 -2.62 14.30 -3.65
N GLY A 50 -1.84 15.26 -3.13
CA GLY A 50 -0.54 15.61 -3.70
C GLY A 50 0.45 14.44 -3.64
N TRP A 51 0.45 13.68 -2.55
CA TRP A 51 1.32 12.50 -2.42
C TRP A 51 0.95 11.40 -3.42
N ARG A 52 -0.35 11.12 -3.60
CA ARG A 52 -0.83 10.15 -4.60
C ARG A 52 -0.56 10.61 -6.03
N LYS A 53 -0.60 11.92 -6.27
CA LYS A 53 -0.17 12.48 -7.56
C LYS A 53 1.31 12.20 -7.82
N CYS A 54 2.19 12.45 -6.84
CA CYS A 54 3.62 12.12 -6.95
C CYS A 54 3.85 10.63 -7.23
N LEU A 55 3.09 9.75 -6.55
CA LEU A 55 3.13 8.32 -6.79
C LEU A 55 2.74 7.97 -8.23
N ALA A 56 1.63 8.51 -8.72
CA ALA A 56 1.17 8.28 -10.09
C ALA A 56 2.16 8.82 -11.14
N ASP A 57 2.76 9.99 -10.91
CA ASP A 57 3.76 10.56 -11.82
C ASP A 57 5.04 9.68 -11.91
N ALA A 58 5.37 8.93 -10.87
CA ALA A 58 6.60 8.13 -10.79
C ALA A 58 6.49 6.73 -11.40
N VAL A 59 5.28 6.15 -11.51
CA VAL A 59 5.09 4.73 -11.81
C VAL A 59 5.43 4.36 -13.25
N LEU A 60 5.17 5.25 -14.20
CA LEU A 60 5.51 5.04 -15.61
C LEU A 60 6.46 6.14 -16.07
N PRO A 61 7.74 5.82 -16.38
CA PRO A 61 8.74 6.80 -16.79
C PRO A 61 8.58 7.30 -18.24
N GLU A 62 7.85 6.55 -19.07
CA GLU A 62 7.71 6.78 -20.51
C GLU A 62 6.24 6.72 -20.94
N ALA A 63 5.98 6.83 -22.25
CA ALA A 63 4.65 6.77 -22.85
C ALA A 63 3.80 5.65 -22.27
N SER A 64 2.50 5.93 -22.10
CA SER A 64 1.56 5.08 -21.34
C SER A 64 0.66 4.21 -22.21
N GLU A 65 0.65 4.41 -23.52
CA GLU A 65 -0.24 3.69 -24.43
C GLU A 65 -0.02 2.17 -24.35
N GLY A 66 -1.12 1.43 -24.19
CA GLY A 66 -1.10 -0.03 -24.06
C GLY A 66 -0.44 -0.57 -22.79
N LYS A 67 -0.03 0.29 -21.85
CA LYS A 67 0.58 -0.14 -20.59
C LYS A 67 -0.46 -0.54 -19.55
N ARG A 68 0.00 -1.33 -18.60
CA ARG A 68 -0.81 -1.86 -17.49
C ARG A 68 -0.15 -1.57 -16.17
N VAL A 69 -0.90 -0.98 -15.23
CA VAL A 69 -0.46 -0.69 -13.85
C VAL A 69 -1.25 -1.56 -12.89
N LEU A 70 -0.57 -2.18 -11.93
CA LEU A 70 -1.16 -2.83 -10.78
C LEU A 70 -1.19 -1.85 -9.61
N ASP A 71 -2.39 -1.50 -9.12
CA ASP A 71 -2.56 -0.78 -7.87
C ASP A 71 -2.85 -1.79 -6.77
N LEU A 72 -1.87 -2.03 -5.90
CA LEU A 72 -1.88 -3.07 -4.89
C LEU A 72 -2.17 -2.49 -3.51
N ALA A 73 -3.02 -3.15 -2.73
CA ALA A 73 -3.70 -2.59 -1.57
C ALA A 73 -4.49 -1.32 -1.95
N ALA A 74 -5.25 -1.42 -3.03
CA ALA A 74 -5.92 -0.31 -3.71
C ALA A 74 -7.00 0.38 -2.86
N GLY A 75 -7.49 -0.28 -1.82
CA GLY A 75 -8.48 0.26 -0.89
C GLY A 75 -9.70 0.80 -1.61
N THR A 76 -9.97 2.08 -1.39
CA THR A 76 -11.09 2.81 -2.02
C THR A 76 -10.73 3.42 -3.39
N LEU A 77 -9.71 2.94 -4.06
CA LEU A 77 -9.29 3.29 -5.44
C LEU A 77 -8.76 4.74 -5.62
N ASP A 78 -8.32 5.41 -4.58
CA ASP A 78 -7.79 6.78 -4.71
C ASP A 78 -6.51 6.85 -5.55
N VAL A 79 -5.61 5.86 -5.43
CA VAL A 79 -4.40 5.77 -6.27
C VAL A 79 -4.76 5.36 -7.70
N THR A 80 -5.65 4.38 -7.86
CA THR A 80 -6.21 3.99 -9.16
C THR A 80 -6.72 5.22 -9.93
N LEU A 81 -7.53 6.07 -9.28
CA LEU A 81 -8.04 7.31 -9.88
C LEU A 81 -6.93 8.32 -10.20
N ALA A 82 -5.90 8.42 -9.35
CA ALA A 82 -4.75 9.29 -9.62
C ALA A 82 -3.95 8.80 -10.84
N VAL A 83 -3.75 7.49 -11.00
CA VAL A 83 -3.10 6.87 -12.17
C VAL A 83 -3.94 7.09 -13.43
N ARG A 84 -5.26 6.85 -13.38
CA ARG A 84 -6.19 7.09 -14.49
C ARG A 84 -6.19 8.55 -14.94
N LYS A 85 -6.24 9.48 -13.99
CA LYS A 85 -6.16 10.92 -14.27
C LYS A 85 -4.85 11.31 -14.96
N ARG A 86 -3.74 10.67 -14.57
CA ARG A 86 -2.41 10.96 -15.12
C ARG A 86 -2.19 10.31 -16.47
N TYR A 87 -2.74 9.10 -16.67
CA TYR A 87 -2.55 8.26 -17.84
C TYR A 87 -3.89 7.70 -18.33
N PRO A 88 -4.65 8.45 -19.15
CA PRO A 88 -6.00 8.06 -19.58
C PRO A 88 -6.09 6.75 -20.38
N ASP A 89 -4.98 6.30 -21.00
CA ASP A 89 -4.95 5.10 -21.85
C ASP A 89 -4.41 3.85 -21.13
N VAL A 90 -4.08 3.98 -19.83
CA VAL A 90 -3.53 2.89 -19.03
C VAL A 90 -4.64 2.02 -18.46
N GLN A 91 -4.50 0.70 -18.59
CA GLN A 91 -5.30 -0.26 -17.84
C GLN A 91 -4.79 -0.36 -16.40
N VAL A 92 -5.69 -0.28 -15.41
CA VAL A 92 -5.34 -0.42 -13.99
C VAL A 92 -5.99 -1.67 -13.42
N LEU A 93 -5.15 -2.57 -12.91
CA LEU A 93 -5.57 -3.70 -12.08
C LEU A 93 -5.52 -3.26 -10.62
N SER A 94 -6.68 -3.10 -10.00
CA SER A 94 -6.78 -2.66 -8.60
C SER A 94 -7.02 -3.87 -7.71
N MET A 95 -6.05 -4.22 -6.87
CA MET A 95 -6.14 -5.40 -6.01
C MET A 95 -6.06 -5.03 -4.54
N ASP A 96 -6.95 -5.62 -3.74
CA ASP A 96 -6.98 -5.42 -2.29
C ASP A 96 -7.45 -6.69 -1.57
N PHE A 97 -6.91 -6.92 -0.37
CA PHE A 97 -7.33 -8.05 0.49
C PHE A 97 -8.68 -7.82 1.17
N CYS A 98 -9.22 -6.60 1.14
CA CYS A 98 -10.50 -6.20 1.72
C CYS A 98 -11.53 -5.87 0.63
N PRO A 99 -12.33 -6.84 0.13
CA PRO A 99 -13.31 -6.61 -0.95
C PRO A 99 -14.31 -5.47 -0.68
N PRO A 100 -14.80 -5.22 0.55
CA PRO A 100 -15.67 -4.07 0.82
C PRO A 100 -15.05 -2.72 0.45
N MET A 101 -13.72 -2.56 0.57
CA MET A 101 -13.03 -1.34 0.16
C MET A 101 -13.10 -1.15 -1.36
N LEU A 102 -12.85 -2.19 -2.14
CA LEU A 102 -12.94 -2.17 -3.60
C LEU A 102 -14.37 -1.84 -4.06
N VAL A 103 -15.38 -2.50 -3.48
CA VAL A 103 -16.79 -2.26 -3.79
C VAL A 103 -17.19 -0.79 -3.51
N TYR A 104 -16.67 -0.22 -2.42
CA TYR A 104 -16.89 1.19 -2.13
C TYR A 104 -16.17 2.10 -3.14
N GLY A 105 -14.92 1.79 -3.46
CA GLY A 105 -14.11 2.53 -4.42
C GLY A 105 -14.68 2.53 -5.84
N GLN A 106 -15.24 1.41 -6.31
CA GLN A 106 -15.88 1.31 -7.62
C GLN A 106 -17.01 2.33 -7.84
N LYS A 107 -17.67 2.80 -6.78
CA LYS A 107 -18.70 3.86 -6.87
C LYS A 107 -18.12 5.21 -7.29
N LYS A 108 -16.82 5.41 -7.15
CA LYS A 108 -16.11 6.64 -7.53
C LYS A 108 -15.68 6.65 -8.99
N LEU A 109 -15.69 5.49 -9.67
CA LEU A 109 -15.29 5.38 -11.07
C LEU A 109 -16.32 6.05 -11.97
N SER A 110 -15.83 6.90 -12.87
CA SER A 110 -16.63 7.41 -13.99
C SER A 110 -16.98 6.29 -14.99
N ALA A 111 -17.94 6.52 -15.89
CA ALA A 111 -18.24 5.56 -16.95
C ALA A 111 -16.99 5.26 -17.80
N ALA A 112 -16.22 6.28 -18.15
CA ALA A 112 -14.98 6.13 -18.92
C ALA A 112 -13.89 5.36 -18.16
N ASP A 113 -13.81 5.44 -16.84
CA ASP A 113 -12.80 4.70 -16.07
C ASP A 113 -13.15 3.22 -15.92
N ARG A 114 -14.43 2.86 -15.95
CA ARG A 114 -14.88 1.46 -15.76
C ARG A 114 -14.34 0.50 -16.82
N ASP A 115 -14.12 0.98 -18.03
CA ASP A 115 -13.58 0.18 -19.13
C ASP A 115 -12.08 -0.09 -18.98
N PHE A 116 -11.39 0.69 -18.14
CA PHE A 116 -9.95 0.63 -17.92
C PHE A 116 -9.55 0.13 -16.54
N VAL A 117 -10.49 -0.07 -15.62
CA VAL A 117 -10.20 -0.48 -14.23
C VAL A 117 -10.83 -1.82 -13.93
N LEU A 118 -10.00 -2.80 -13.63
CA LEU A 118 -10.42 -4.10 -13.12
C LEU A 118 -10.10 -4.19 -11.63
N SER A 119 -11.11 -4.41 -10.78
CA SER A 119 -10.94 -4.55 -9.32
C SER A 119 -11.12 -6.00 -8.89
N VAL A 120 -10.13 -6.57 -8.20
CA VAL A 120 -10.08 -7.99 -7.80
C VAL A 120 -9.63 -8.10 -6.35
N GLY A 121 -10.33 -8.93 -5.56
CA GLY A 121 -9.86 -9.33 -4.23
C GLY A 121 -8.64 -10.23 -4.34
N ALA A 122 -7.51 -9.83 -3.75
CA ALA A 122 -6.27 -10.60 -3.82
C ALA A 122 -5.36 -10.34 -2.63
N ASP A 123 -4.56 -11.35 -2.29
CA ASP A 123 -3.47 -11.22 -1.32
C ASP A 123 -2.20 -10.73 -2.02
N ALA A 124 -1.63 -9.65 -1.52
CA ALA A 124 -0.38 -9.11 -2.04
C ALA A 124 0.83 -10.04 -1.86
N ARG A 125 0.70 -11.08 -1.03
CA ARG A 125 1.74 -12.10 -0.80
C ARG A 125 1.71 -13.24 -1.83
N ALA A 126 0.59 -13.35 -2.59
CA ALA A 126 0.37 -14.39 -3.60
C ALA A 126 -0.58 -13.86 -4.68
N LEU A 127 -0.04 -13.13 -5.64
CA LEU A 127 -0.84 -12.46 -6.68
C LEU A 127 -1.33 -13.45 -7.74
N PRO A 128 -2.62 -13.45 -8.10
CA PRO A 128 -3.16 -14.29 -9.17
C PRO A 128 -2.85 -13.71 -10.56
N LEU A 129 -1.58 -13.40 -10.78
CA LEU A 129 -1.07 -12.81 -12.02
C LEU A 129 0.13 -13.58 -12.54
N PRO A 130 0.30 -13.70 -13.86
CA PRO A 130 1.51 -14.29 -14.44
C PRO A 130 2.73 -13.39 -14.21
N ASP A 131 3.91 -13.97 -14.42
CA ASP A 131 5.17 -13.25 -14.39
C ASP A 131 5.23 -12.18 -15.49
N ALA A 132 5.91 -11.07 -15.22
CA ALA A 132 6.22 -10.03 -16.19
C ALA A 132 4.99 -9.52 -16.99
N CYS A 133 3.84 -9.31 -16.33
CA CYS A 133 2.58 -8.95 -16.97
C CYS A 133 2.17 -7.48 -16.80
N VAL A 134 2.82 -6.71 -15.90
CA VAL A 134 2.51 -5.31 -15.66
C VAL A 134 3.74 -4.42 -15.85
N ASP A 135 3.51 -3.18 -16.27
CA ASP A 135 4.56 -2.19 -16.54
C ASP A 135 4.92 -1.37 -15.30
N GLY A 136 4.00 -1.29 -14.34
CA GLY A 136 4.20 -0.60 -13.07
C GLY A 136 3.36 -1.19 -11.97
N VAL A 137 3.83 -1.04 -10.73
CA VAL A 137 3.08 -1.38 -9.51
C VAL A 137 3.04 -0.15 -8.61
N THR A 138 1.86 0.19 -8.10
CA THR A 138 1.66 1.21 -7.07
C THR A 138 1.16 0.59 -5.78
N MET A 139 1.56 1.14 -4.65
CA MET A 139 0.97 0.85 -3.34
C MET A 139 1.06 2.09 -2.46
N ALA A 140 -0.06 2.54 -1.91
CA ALA A 140 -0.06 3.66 -0.97
C ALA A 140 -0.62 3.25 0.39
N PHE A 141 0.17 3.43 1.44
CA PHE A 141 -0.21 3.19 2.84
C PHE A 141 -0.70 1.77 3.12
N GLY A 142 -0.24 0.80 2.30
CA GLY A 142 -0.62 -0.61 2.38
C GLY A 142 0.44 -1.50 3.00
N ILE A 143 1.73 -1.29 2.68
CA ILE A 143 2.81 -2.23 2.96
C ILE A 143 3.04 -2.48 4.46
N ARG A 144 2.76 -1.50 5.33
CA ARG A 144 2.87 -1.67 6.80
C ARG A 144 1.88 -2.68 7.38
N ASN A 145 0.82 -3.00 6.63
CA ASN A 145 -0.23 -3.95 7.03
C ASN A 145 0.03 -5.38 6.53
N ILE A 146 1.05 -5.59 5.71
CA ILE A 146 1.38 -6.88 5.10
C ILE A 146 2.50 -7.56 5.88
N SER A 147 2.29 -8.82 6.24
CA SER A 147 3.28 -9.65 6.94
C SER A 147 3.30 -11.05 6.33
N PRO A 148 4.49 -11.54 5.91
CA PRO A 148 5.76 -10.81 5.79
C PRO A 148 5.78 -9.90 4.55
N ARG A 149 6.38 -8.69 4.67
CA ARG A 149 6.52 -7.76 3.55
C ARG A 149 7.37 -8.31 2.40
N SER A 150 8.37 -9.13 2.74
CA SER A 150 9.26 -9.77 1.76
C SER A 150 8.51 -10.61 0.73
N ALA A 151 7.42 -11.28 1.11
CA ALA A 151 6.59 -12.03 0.17
C ALA A 151 5.92 -11.08 -0.85
N SER A 152 5.36 -9.97 -0.38
CA SER A 152 4.74 -8.98 -1.27
C SER A 152 5.77 -8.32 -2.21
N PHE A 153 6.96 -7.98 -1.73
CA PHE A 153 8.02 -7.44 -2.59
C PHE A 153 8.47 -8.44 -3.67
N LYS A 154 8.58 -9.73 -3.34
CA LYS A 154 8.89 -10.78 -4.32
C LYS A 154 7.79 -10.90 -5.38
N GLU A 155 6.53 -10.84 -4.98
CA GLU A 155 5.39 -10.88 -5.91
C GLU A 155 5.37 -9.63 -6.81
N MET A 156 5.59 -8.43 -6.26
CA MET A 156 5.73 -7.21 -7.06
C MET A 156 6.86 -7.34 -8.10
N ALA A 157 8.03 -7.84 -7.69
CA ALA A 157 9.15 -8.06 -8.60
C ALA A 157 8.82 -9.13 -9.66
N ARG A 158 8.10 -10.20 -9.30
CA ARG A 158 7.70 -11.27 -10.22
C ARG A 158 6.78 -10.76 -11.33
N VAL A 159 5.71 -10.04 -10.95
CA VAL A 159 4.69 -9.59 -11.91
C VAL A 159 5.13 -8.42 -12.77
N LEU A 160 6.12 -7.64 -12.34
CA LEU A 160 6.68 -6.55 -13.11
C LEU A 160 7.44 -7.06 -14.34
N LYS A 161 7.28 -6.39 -15.46
CA LYS A 161 8.15 -6.55 -16.64
C LYS A 161 9.56 -6.02 -16.33
N PRO A 162 10.60 -6.44 -17.07
CA PRO A 162 11.93 -5.83 -16.99
C PRO A 162 11.84 -4.31 -17.15
N LYS A 163 12.61 -3.56 -16.36
CA LYS A 163 12.58 -2.08 -16.27
C LYS A 163 11.27 -1.48 -15.74
N GLY A 164 10.27 -2.30 -15.41
CA GLY A 164 9.05 -1.84 -14.73
C GLY A 164 9.36 -1.33 -13.32
N ARG A 165 8.50 -0.46 -12.78
CA ARG A 165 8.70 0.19 -11.49
C ARG A 165 7.68 -0.21 -10.46
N ALA A 166 8.14 -0.50 -9.24
CA ALA A 166 7.31 -0.53 -8.05
C ALA A 166 7.45 0.81 -7.32
N CYS A 167 6.35 1.50 -7.12
CA CYS A 167 6.27 2.78 -6.43
C CYS A 167 5.45 2.62 -5.15
N ILE A 168 6.08 2.80 -3.99
CA ILE A 168 5.47 2.59 -2.68
C ILE A 168 5.48 3.90 -1.90
N LEU A 169 4.29 4.40 -1.60
CA LEU A 169 4.07 5.57 -0.78
C LEU A 169 3.72 5.12 0.64
N GLU A 170 4.55 5.45 1.63
CA GLU A 170 4.31 5.03 3.00
C GLU A 170 4.85 6.05 4.01
N PHE A 171 4.43 5.94 5.25
CA PHE A 171 4.95 6.78 6.31
C PHE A 171 6.44 6.55 6.51
N GLY A 172 7.15 7.63 6.81
CA GLY A 172 8.56 7.64 7.14
C GLY A 172 8.81 8.09 8.58
N THR A 173 10.06 8.05 9.00
CA THR A 173 10.46 8.43 10.36
C THR A 173 10.66 9.95 10.54
N GLY A 174 10.57 10.74 9.46
CA GLY A 174 10.83 12.19 9.47
C GLY A 174 12.31 12.52 9.77
N LYS A 175 12.88 13.48 9.06
CA LYS A 175 14.28 13.93 9.29
C LYS A 175 14.36 15.12 10.26
N ASN A 176 13.30 15.91 10.37
CA ASN A 176 13.28 17.10 11.21
C ASN A 176 12.69 16.78 12.60
N ARG A 177 13.49 16.95 13.65
CA ARG A 177 13.09 16.65 15.05
C ARG A 177 11.85 17.42 15.52
N ILE A 178 11.64 18.64 15.05
CA ILE A 178 10.47 19.47 15.42
C ILE A 178 9.20 18.87 14.78
N TRP A 179 9.24 18.59 13.48
CA TRP A 179 8.13 17.96 12.76
C TRP A 179 7.83 16.56 13.30
N LEU A 180 8.85 15.79 13.63
CA LEU A 180 8.70 14.47 14.24
C LEU A 180 8.03 14.59 15.63
N GLY A 181 8.40 15.56 16.43
CA GLY A 181 7.78 15.84 17.73
C GLY A 181 6.29 16.20 17.60
N LEU A 182 5.96 17.09 16.67
CA LEU A 182 4.58 17.49 16.38
C LEU A 182 3.75 16.33 15.83
N TYR A 183 4.33 15.55 14.93
CA TYR A 183 3.70 14.37 14.35
C TYR A 183 3.45 13.28 15.40
N ASN A 184 4.41 12.99 16.26
CA ASN A 184 4.25 12.04 17.36
C ASN A 184 3.20 12.51 18.39
N PHE A 185 3.15 13.82 18.69
CA PHE A 185 2.09 14.38 19.52
C PHE A 185 0.72 14.16 18.87
N TYR A 186 0.61 14.45 17.57
CA TYR A 186 -0.59 14.22 16.79
C TYR A 186 -1.03 12.74 16.83
N LEU A 187 -0.13 11.80 16.54
CA LEU A 187 -0.42 10.37 16.57
C LEU A 187 -0.84 9.87 17.97
N LYS A 188 -0.22 10.39 19.04
CA LYS A 188 -0.44 9.91 20.40
C LYS A 188 -1.63 10.58 21.10
N ARG A 189 -2.02 11.79 20.70
CA ARG A 189 -3.04 12.58 21.41
C ARG A 189 -4.25 12.90 20.54
N VAL A 190 -4.04 13.35 19.30
CA VAL A 190 -5.13 13.80 18.41
C VAL A 190 -5.82 12.61 17.74
N LEU A 191 -5.04 11.69 17.19
CA LEU A 191 -5.55 10.54 16.47
C LEU A 191 -6.49 9.63 17.31
N PRO A 192 -6.17 9.29 18.58
CA PRO A 192 -7.08 8.52 19.43
C PRO A 192 -8.38 9.27 19.78
N LEU A 193 -8.33 10.61 19.86
CA LEU A 193 -9.54 11.41 20.10
C LEU A 193 -10.49 11.36 18.91
N ILE A 194 -9.96 11.48 17.69
CA ILE A 194 -10.72 11.31 16.45
C ILE A 194 -11.30 9.90 16.37
N GLY A 195 -10.53 8.88 16.77
CA GLY A 195 -10.99 7.49 16.84
C GLY A 195 -12.18 7.29 17.77
N ARG A 196 -12.23 7.97 18.90
CA ARG A 196 -13.39 7.96 19.80
C ARG A 196 -14.64 8.59 19.16
N LEU A 197 -14.45 9.68 18.43
CA LEU A 197 -15.55 10.39 17.73
C LEU A 197 -16.08 9.59 16.53
N SER A 198 -15.22 8.81 15.85
CA SER A 198 -15.61 7.98 14.70
C SER A 198 -16.24 6.63 15.07
N GLY A 199 -16.26 6.28 16.37
CA GLY A 199 -16.84 5.03 16.86
C GLY A 199 -15.92 3.79 16.77
N ASP A 200 -14.69 3.90 16.27
CA ASP A 200 -13.73 2.78 16.21
C ASP A 200 -12.33 3.18 16.71
N ALA A 201 -12.21 3.36 18.04
CA ALA A 201 -10.95 3.72 18.67
C ALA A 201 -9.81 2.71 18.42
N ASP A 202 -10.12 1.45 18.16
CA ASP A 202 -9.11 0.40 17.96
C ASP A 202 -8.46 0.49 16.57
N ALA A 203 -9.21 0.93 15.54
CA ALA A 203 -8.66 1.21 14.22
C ALA A 203 -7.58 2.30 14.29
N TYR A 204 -7.78 3.33 15.08
CA TYR A 204 -6.83 4.45 15.20
C TYR A 204 -5.63 4.13 16.09
N LYS A 205 -5.81 3.30 17.12
CA LYS A 205 -4.69 2.75 17.91
C LYS A 205 -3.81 1.87 17.02
N TYR A 206 -4.45 1.02 16.20
CA TYR A 206 -3.75 0.18 15.23
C TYR A 206 -2.94 1.04 14.24
N LEU A 207 -3.57 2.06 13.65
CA LEU A 207 -2.90 3.00 12.73
C LEU A 207 -1.69 3.68 13.39
N ALA A 208 -1.85 4.24 14.57
CA ALA A 208 -0.75 4.91 15.28
C ALA A 208 0.41 3.94 15.55
N ARG A 209 0.11 2.73 16.02
CA ARG A 209 1.11 1.70 16.31
C ARG A 209 1.88 1.30 15.06
N THR A 210 1.18 0.95 13.97
CA THR A 210 1.82 0.49 12.71
C THR A 210 2.68 1.58 12.07
N ILE A 211 2.35 2.86 12.25
CA ILE A 211 3.18 3.97 11.79
C ILE A 211 4.45 4.10 12.65
N ILE A 212 4.34 4.00 13.97
CA ILE A 212 5.48 4.15 14.89
C ILE A 212 6.47 2.98 14.74
N GLU A 213 5.97 1.77 14.52
CA GLU A 213 6.75 0.54 14.37
C GLU A 213 7.30 0.35 12.94
N PHE A 214 6.91 1.21 11.98
CA PHE A 214 7.31 1.07 10.59
C PHE A 214 8.81 1.38 10.41
N PRO A 215 9.53 0.61 9.58
CA PRO A 215 10.96 0.79 9.37
C PRO A 215 11.29 2.15 8.73
N ALA A 216 12.52 2.60 8.94
CA ALA A 216 13.07 3.76 8.23
C ALA A 216 13.14 3.52 6.72
N ALA A 217 13.13 4.59 5.92
CA ALA A 217 13.09 4.51 4.46
C ALA A 217 14.25 3.70 3.87
N ASP A 218 15.45 3.82 4.44
CA ASP A 218 16.62 3.04 3.97
C ASP A 218 16.43 1.55 4.24
N ALA A 219 15.91 1.17 5.41
CA ALA A 219 15.64 -0.23 5.75
C ALA A 219 14.57 -0.84 4.83
N LEU A 220 13.51 -0.09 4.46
CA LEU A 220 12.53 -0.55 3.49
C LEU A 220 13.16 -0.73 2.09
N SER A 221 14.07 0.17 1.70
CA SER A 221 14.83 0.06 0.45
C SER A 221 15.71 -1.19 0.44
N ASP A 222 16.29 -1.57 1.58
CA ASP A 222 17.09 -2.81 1.69
C ASP A 222 16.21 -4.06 1.58
N GLU A 223 15.00 -4.07 2.16
CA GLU A 223 14.03 -5.15 1.98
C GLU A 223 13.63 -5.31 0.50
N MET A 224 13.41 -4.21 -0.22
CA MET A 224 13.10 -4.23 -1.66
C MET A 224 14.31 -4.76 -2.47
N ARG A 225 15.53 -4.35 -2.12
CA ARG A 225 16.75 -4.86 -2.78
C ARG A 225 16.90 -6.37 -2.60
N ALA A 226 16.65 -6.86 -1.40
CA ALA A 226 16.67 -8.30 -1.11
C ALA A 226 15.59 -9.09 -1.87
N ALA A 227 14.52 -8.44 -2.34
CA ALA A 227 13.49 -9.05 -3.17
C ALA A 227 13.80 -9.04 -4.67
N GLY A 228 14.96 -8.51 -5.10
CA GLY A 228 15.44 -8.56 -6.49
C GLY A 228 15.22 -7.27 -7.29
N PHE A 229 14.90 -6.16 -6.64
CA PHE A 229 14.90 -4.86 -7.31
C PHE A 229 16.33 -4.33 -7.49
N GLY A 230 16.62 -3.76 -8.66
CA GLY A 230 17.93 -3.22 -9.02
C GLY A 230 18.15 -1.80 -8.51
N ARG A 231 17.65 -0.81 -9.25
CA ARG A 231 17.76 0.60 -8.88
C ARG A 231 16.67 0.99 -7.91
N ILE A 232 17.05 1.45 -6.71
CA ILE A 232 16.10 1.89 -5.68
C ILE A 232 16.51 3.27 -5.17
N TYR A 233 15.53 4.16 -5.06
CA TYR A 233 15.66 5.46 -4.40
C TYR A 233 14.35 5.84 -3.71
N HIS A 234 14.41 6.76 -2.76
CA HIS A 234 13.21 7.29 -2.13
C HIS A 234 13.19 8.82 -2.14
N ILE A 235 12.00 9.38 -2.24
CA ILE A 235 11.72 10.81 -2.27
C ILE A 235 10.99 11.16 -0.96
N PRO A 236 11.63 11.92 -0.06
CA PRO A 236 10.96 12.37 1.16
C PRO A 236 9.92 13.45 0.83
N LEU A 237 8.69 13.26 1.30
CA LEU A 237 7.60 14.21 1.23
C LEU A 237 7.31 14.75 2.64
N CYS A 238 6.87 16.02 2.75
CA CYS A 238 6.57 16.66 4.04
C CYS A 238 7.69 16.43 5.08
N SER A 239 8.93 16.79 4.75
CA SER A 239 10.10 16.61 5.63
C SER A 239 10.35 15.15 6.05
N GLY A 240 9.91 14.17 5.23
CA GLY A 240 10.12 12.75 5.45
C GLY A 240 9.07 12.08 6.35
N ILE A 241 7.97 12.75 6.67
CA ILE A 241 6.81 12.13 7.32
C ILE A 241 6.19 11.07 6.42
N VAL A 242 6.25 11.29 5.12
CA VAL A 242 5.88 10.34 4.07
C VAL A 242 7.05 10.19 3.13
N CYS A 243 7.31 8.99 2.66
CA CYS A 243 8.34 8.68 1.68
C CYS A 243 7.72 7.94 0.49
N LEU A 244 8.09 8.37 -0.72
CA LEU A 244 7.82 7.65 -1.95
C LEU A 244 9.06 6.85 -2.33
N HIS A 245 8.99 5.53 -2.23
CA HIS A 245 10.03 4.62 -2.70
C HIS A 245 9.76 4.27 -4.15
N VAL A 246 10.78 4.33 -4.99
CA VAL A 246 10.75 3.92 -6.39
C VAL A 246 11.82 2.87 -6.60
N ALA A 247 11.40 1.67 -6.97
CA ALA A 247 12.27 0.54 -7.23
C ALA A 247 12.04 0.02 -8.65
N GLU A 248 13.10 -0.10 -9.42
CA GLU A 248 13.07 -0.57 -10.80
C GLU A 248 13.52 -2.04 -10.85
N LYS A 249 12.74 -2.86 -11.55
CA LYS A 249 13.13 -4.25 -11.80
C LYS A 249 14.31 -4.29 -12.78
N ALA A 250 15.31 -5.10 -12.43
CA ALA A 250 16.47 -5.34 -13.27
C ALA A 250 16.08 -5.92 -14.66
#